data_c2b74f4f695b73a39b22665c4ef0c38f
#
_entry.id   c2b74f4f695b73a39b22665c4ef0c38f
#
_cell.length_a   1.000
_cell.length_b   1.000
_cell.length_c   1.000
_cell.angle_alpha   90.00
_cell.angle_beta   90.00
_cell.angle_gamma   90.00
#
_symmetry.space_group_name_H-M   'P 1'
#
loop_
_entity.id
_entity.type
_entity.pdbx_description
1 polymer ?
#
loop_
_entity_poly.entity_id
_entity_poly.type
_entity_poly.pdbx_seq_one_letter_code
_entity_poly.pdbx_strand_id
1 'polypeptide(L)'
;MRVHANDGINKDAATRLQEEGFTITTTNVPQDQLATYVNQEGVDVLLVRSATKVRKDLIDACPGLKLIGRGGVGLDNIDTAHAKAKGIKVVNTPGSSSISVAELVMSHLTGLMRNLYAANR
;
A
#
# COMPACT_ATOMS: atom_id res chain seq x y z
N MET A 1 4.55 -5.42 -9.73
CA MET A 1 4.41 -5.01 -8.32
C MET A 1 3.25 -5.72 -7.66
N ARG A 2 3.40 -6.06 -6.41
CA ARG A 2 2.35 -6.72 -5.63
C ARG A 2 1.68 -5.75 -4.67
N VAL A 3 0.35 -5.73 -4.72
CA VAL A 3 -0.49 -4.89 -3.88
C VAL A 3 -1.32 -5.80 -2.97
N HIS A 4 -1.28 -5.55 -1.67
CA HIS A 4 -2.08 -6.30 -0.71
C HIS A 4 -3.05 -5.35 0.00
N ALA A 5 -4.35 -5.63 -0.14
CA ALA A 5 -5.42 -4.86 0.50
C ALA A 5 -5.93 -5.65 1.70
N ASN A 6 -5.32 -5.45 2.87
CA ASN A 6 -5.60 -6.26 4.06
C ASN A 6 -7.01 -6.10 4.60
N ASP A 7 -7.59 -4.92 4.45
CA ASP A 7 -8.96 -4.64 4.89
C ASP A 7 -9.95 -4.70 3.72
N GLY A 8 -9.53 -5.24 2.59
CA GLY A 8 -10.34 -5.35 1.39
C GLY A 8 -10.28 -4.12 0.49
N ILE A 9 -10.76 -4.30 -0.72
CA ILE A 9 -10.84 -3.25 -1.72
C ILE A 9 -12.03 -3.55 -2.63
N ASN A 10 -12.63 -2.53 -3.22
CA ASN A 10 -13.71 -2.70 -4.17
C ASN A 10 -13.25 -3.52 -5.38
N LYS A 11 -14.13 -4.37 -5.92
CA LYS A 11 -13.81 -5.22 -7.06
C LYS A 11 -13.37 -4.43 -8.29
N ASP A 12 -14.01 -3.30 -8.54
CA ASP A 12 -13.67 -2.46 -9.70
C ASP A 12 -12.26 -1.91 -9.58
N ALA A 13 -11.87 -1.48 -8.38
CA ALA A 13 -10.52 -1.00 -8.13
C ALA A 13 -9.49 -2.12 -8.27
N ALA A 14 -9.79 -3.31 -7.75
CA ALA A 14 -8.91 -4.46 -7.88
C ALA A 14 -8.74 -4.86 -9.34
N THR A 15 -9.83 -4.92 -10.10
CA THR A 15 -9.80 -5.24 -11.53
C THR A 15 -8.95 -4.24 -12.29
N ARG A 16 -9.12 -2.95 -12.00
CA ARG A 16 -8.36 -1.90 -12.67
C ARG A 16 -6.88 -2.02 -12.41
N LEU A 17 -6.48 -2.30 -11.17
CA LEU A 17 -5.07 -2.52 -10.83
C LEU A 17 -4.50 -3.76 -11.52
N GLN A 18 -5.28 -4.83 -11.61
CA GLN A 18 -4.88 -6.04 -12.34
C GLN A 18 -4.68 -5.77 -13.83
N GLU A 19 -5.55 -4.98 -14.43
CA GLU A 19 -5.44 -4.59 -15.84
C GLU A 19 -4.16 -3.80 -16.11
N GLU A 20 -3.69 -3.04 -15.11
CA GLU A 20 -2.46 -2.27 -15.20
C GLU A 20 -1.21 -3.10 -14.89
N GLY A 21 -1.35 -4.39 -14.63
CA GLY A 21 -0.24 -5.30 -14.42
C GLY A 21 0.14 -5.55 -12.97
N PHE A 22 -0.67 -5.10 -12.01
CA PHE A 22 -0.40 -5.34 -10.60
C PHE A 22 -1.01 -6.67 -10.16
N THR A 23 -0.32 -7.36 -9.26
CA THR A 23 -0.86 -8.54 -8.59
C THR A 23 -1.56 -8.08 -7.32
N ILE A 24 -2.87 -8.37 -7.21
CA ILE A 24 -3.69 -7.92 -6.08
C ILE A 24 -4.04 -9.10 -5.21
N THR A 25 -3.85 -8.96 -3.90
CA THR A 25 -4.34 -9.91 -2.91
C THR A 25 -5.23 -9.18 -1.91
N THR A 26 -6.31 -9.83 -1.50
CA THR A 26 -7.31 -9.24 -0.61
C THR A 26 -7.59 -10.10 0.62
N THR A 27 -6.79 -11.13 0.84
CA THR A 27 -6.93 -12.00 2.01
C THR A 27 -6.67 -11.20 3.28
N ASN A 28 -7.58 -11.29 4.24
CA ASN A 28 -7.36 -10.64 5.53
C ASN A 28 -6.33 -11.42 6.34
N VAL A 29 -5.20 -10.81 6.61
CA VAL A 29 -4.12 -11.39 7.40
C VAL A 29 -4.16 -10.78 8.81
N PRO A 30 -4.11 -11.60 9.86
CA PRO A 30 -4.08 -11.09 11.23
C PRO A 30 -2.92 -10.12 11.45
N GLN A 31 -3.14 -9.13 12.30
CA GLN A 31 -2.18 -8.06 12.55
C GLN A 31 -0.78 -8.58 12.93
N ASP A 32 -0.73 -9.63 13.74
CA ASP A 32 0.53 -10.22 14.23
C ASP A 32 1.27 -11.05 13.15
N GLN A 33 0.60 -11.40 12.06
CA GLN A 33 1.18 -12.18 10.96
C GLN A 33 1.41 -11.34 9.72
N LEU A 34 0.97 -10.09 9.71
CA LEU A 34 0.98 -9.24 8.53
C LEU A 34 2.42 -8.98 8.04
N ALA A 35 3.34 -8.70 8.94
CA ALA A 35 4.74 -8.46 8.56
C ALA A 35 5.35 -9.68 7.86
N THR A 36 5.12 -10.87 8.39
CA THR A 36 5.59 -12.11 7.78
C THR A 36 4.99 -12.30 6.39
N TYR A 37 3.70 -12.06 6.26
CA TYR A 37 3.00 -12.17 4.97
C TYR A 37 3.57 -11.20 3.94
N VAL A 38 3.74 -9.93 4.32
CA VAL A 38 4.29 -8.91 3.42
C VAL A 38 5.67 -9.29 2.92
N ASN A 39 6.52 -9.80 3.80
CA ASN A 39 7.88 -10.20 3.43
C ASN A 39 7.92 -11.45 2.57
N GLN A 40 7.12 -12.47 2.91
CA GLN A 40 7.07 -13.72 2.15
C GLN A 40 6.52 -13.54 0.75
N GLU A 41 5.49 -12.72 0.60
CA GLU A 41 4.84 -12.49 -0.68
C GLU A 41 5.49 -11.38 -1.49
N GLY A 42 6.45 -10.67 -0.94
CA GLY A 42 7.11 -9.58 -1.64
C GLY A 42 6.17 -8.42 -1.94
N VAL A 43 5.32 -8.07 -0.99
CA VAL A 43 4.34 -6.99 -1.16
C VAL A 43 5.05 -5.64 -1.25
N ASP A 44 4.76 -4.89 -2.30
CA ASP A 44 5.33 -3.54 -2.53
C ASP A 44 4.40 -2.44 -2.01
N VAL A 45 3.10 -2.66 -2.09
CA VAL A 45 2.07 -1.70 -1.71
C VAL A 45 1.10 -2.34 -0.73
N LEU A 46 0.92 -1.72 0.42
CA LEU A 46 -0.05 -2.15 1.42
C LEU A 46 -1.20 -1.16 1.47
N LEU A 47 -2.41 -1.65 1.20
CA LEU A 47 -3.63 -0.86 1.28
C LEU A 47 -4.40 -1.28 2.53
N VAL A 48 -4.79 -0.31 3.33
CA VAL A 48 -5.50 -0.56 4.59
C VAL A 48 -6.68 0.39 4.72
N ARG A 49 -7.57 0.07 5.66
CA ARG A 49 -8.61 0.97 6.14
C ARG A 49 -8.35 1.20 7.62
N SER A 50 -9.40 1.21 8.45
CA SER A 50 -9.25 1.46 9.88
C SER A 50 -8.87 0.21 10.70
N ALA A 51 -9.13 -0.99 10.18
CA ALA A 51 -8.93 -2.22 10.93
C ALA A 51 -7.45 -2.59 11.11
N THR A 52 -6.64 -2.38 10.07
CA THR A 52 -5.22 -2.70 10.10
C THR A 52 -4.42 -1.50 10.59
N LYS A 53 -3.50 -1.74 11.51
CA LYS A 53 -2.60 -0.70 12.02
C LYS A 53 -1.22 -0.87 11.43
N VAL A 54 -0.67 0.22 10.92
CA VAL A 54 0.67 0.22 10.33
C VAL A 54 1.54 1.13 11.18
N ARG A 55 2.06 0.56 12.25
CA ARG A 55 2.89 1.26 13.23
C ARG A 55 4.36 0.98 12.98
N LYS A 56 5.20 1.55 13.82
CA LYS A 56 6.64 1.47 13.72
C LYS A 56 7.16 0.03 13.59
N ASP A 57 6.67 -0.87 14.40
CA ASP A 57 7.10 -2.29 14.39
C ASP A 57 6.82 -2.97 13.06
N LEU A 58 5.64 -2.73 12.47
CA LEU A 58 5.30 -3.29 11.17
C LEU A 58 6.18 -2.69 10.08
N ILE A 59 6.39 -1.38 10.11
CA ILE A 59 7.21 -0.68 9.13
C ILE A 59 8.65 -1.18 9.18
N ASP A 60 9.22 -1.33 10.36
CA ASP A 60 10.58 -1.82 10.54
C ASP A 60 10.72 -3.28 10.07
N ALA A 61 9.67 -4.08 10.23
CA ALA A 61 9.66 -5.47 9.84
C ALA A 61 9.47 -5.68 8.32
N CYS A 62 9.08 -4.65 7.59
CA CYS A 62 8.78 -4.74 6.15
C CYS A 62 9.67 -3.80 5.32
N PRO A 63 10.97 -4.10 5.22
CA PRO A 63 11.90 -3.18 4.53
C PRO A 63 11.66 -3.08 3.02
N GLY A 64 10.96 -4.04 2.42
CA GLY A 64 10.64 -4.01 0.99
C GLY A 64 9.39 -3.22 0.63
N LEU A 65 8.65 -2.74 1.62
CA LEU A 65 7.42 -1.99 1.38
C LEU A 65 7.75 -0.60 0.82
N LYS A 66 7.04 -0.20 -0.23
CA LYS A 66 7.31 1.06 -0.95
C LYS A 66 6.23 2.09 -0.77
N LEU A 67 4.98 1.66 -0.62
CA LEU A 67 3.83 2.55 -0.51
C LEU A 67 2.83 1.98 0.48
N ILE A 68 2.25 2.85 1.31
CA ILE A 68 1.12 2.52 2.18
C ILE A 68 -0.03 3.44 1.80
N GLY A 69 -1.16 2.84 1.45
CA GLY A 69 -2.37 3.59 1.10
C GLY A 69 -3.48 3.30 2.09
N ARG A 70 -4.24 4.33 2.46
CA ARG A 70 -5.42 4.20 3.29
C ARG A 70 -6.66 4.68 2.55
N GLY A 71 -7.69 3.85 2.52
CA GLY A 71 -9.00 4.23 2.00
C GLY A 71 -9.76 5.03 3.05
N GLY A 72 -9.57 6.34 3.08
CA GLY A 72 -10.21 7.22 4.04
C GLY A 72 -9.43 8.51 4.23
N VAL A 73 -9.97 9.41 5.04
CA VAL A 73 -9.39 10.75 5.26
C VAL A 73 -8.28 10.72 6.33
N GLY A 74 -8.52 10.03 7.44
CA GLY A 74 -7.58 10.01 8.55
C GLY A 74 -6.40 9.07 8.34
N LEU A 75 -5.30 9.31 9.02
CA LEU A 75 -4.12 8.48 8.99
C LEU A 75 -3.69 8.03 10.39
N ASP A 76 -4.65 7.99 11.32
CA ASP A 76 -4.39 7.71 12.74
C ASP A 76 -3.83 6.32 13.00
N ASN A 77 -4.13 5.36 12.12
CA ASN A 77 -3.66 3.99 12.24
C ASN A 77 -2.32 3.74 11.56
N ILE A 78 -1.70 4.78 10.98
CA ILE A 78 -0.42 4.66 10.29
C ILE A 78 0.60 5.62 10.93
N ASP A 79 1.77 5.10 11.25
CA ASP A 79 2.89 5.96 11.69
C ASP A 79 3.54 6.60 10.46
N THR A 80 2.97 7.71 10.03
CA THR A 80 3.38 8.39 8.80
C THR A 80 4.79 8.94 8.90
N ALA A 81 5.16 9.46 10.06
CA ALA A 81 6.50 10.01 10.26
C ALA A 81 7.58 8.94 10.13
N HIS A 82 7.34 7.77 10.74
CA HIS A 82 8.29 6.66 10.67
C HIS A 82 8.38 6.08 9.27
N ALA A 83 7.24 5.94 8.58
CA ALA A 83 7.21 5.47 7.20
C ALA A 83 8.03 6.39 6.30
N LYS A 84 7.84 7.69 6.44
CA LYS A 84 8.58 8.69 5.67
C LYS A 84 10.08 8.60 5.94
N ALA A 85 10.47 8.40 7.19
CA ALA A 85 11.87 8.23 7.57
C ALA A 85 12.51 7.00 6.92
N LYS A 86 11.72 5.96 6.63
CA LYS A 86 12.17 4.75 5.96
C LYS A 86 12.06 4.82 4.44
N GLY A 87 11.64 5.96 3.89
CA GLY A 87 11.48 6.10 2.45
C GLY A 87 10.20 5.50 1.89
N ILE A 88 9.25 5.17 2.75
CA ILE A 88 7.95 4.63 2.34
C ILE A 88 6.98 5.79 2.16
N LYS A 89 6.33 5.83 1.00
CA LYS A 89 5.33 6.85 0.71
C LYS A 89 3.99 6.48 1.34
N VAL A 90 3.34 7.43 2.00
CA VAL A 90 2.03 7.24 2.61
C VAL A 90 1.03 8.14 1.90
N VAL A 91 -0.07 7.55 1.45
CA VAL A 91 -1.14 8.27 0.75
C VAL A 91 -2.49 7.91 1.35
N ASN A 92 -3.45 8.81 1.23
CA ASN A 92 -4.82 8.57 1.63
C ASN A 92 -5.77 9.08 0.57
N THR A 93 -7.01 8.60 0.59
CA THR A 93 -8.05 9.11 -0.30
C THR A 93 -9.02 9.96 0.49
N PRO A 94 -9.19 11.23 0.15
CA PRO A 94 -10.26 12.04 0.74
C PRO A 94 -11.59 11.57 0.15
N GLY A 95 -12.39 10.92 0.96
CA GLY A 95 -13.63 10.32 0.52
C GLY A 95 -13.52 8.81 0.40
N SER A 96 -14.63 8.16 0.08
CA SER A 96 -14.75 6.72 0.13
C SER A 96 -14.75 6.03 -1.24
N SER A 97 -14.35 6.72 -2.31
CA SER A 97 -14.38 6.15 -3.65
C SER A 97 -13.23 5.17 -3.85
N SER A 98 -13.57 3.91 -4.10
CA SER A 98 -12.59 2.86 -4.39
C SER A 98 -11.88 3.10 -5.72
N ILE A 99 -12.53 3.75 -6.67
CA ILE A 99 -11.93 4.12 -7.96
C ILE A 99 -10.81 5.12 -7.71
N SER A 100 -11.04 6.10 -6.82
CA SER A 100 -10.03 7.09 -6.46
C SER A 100 -8.82 6.43 -5.82
N VAL A 101 -9.00 5.35 -5.02
CA VAL A 101 -7.89 4.60 -4.44
C VAL A 101 -7.03 3.99 -5.55
N ALA A 102 -7.64 3.33 -6.53
CA ALA A 102 -6.90 2.72 -7.63
C ALA A 102 -6.12 3.76 -8.43
N GLU A 103 -6.75 4.87 -8.77
CA GLU A 103 -6.10 5.95 -9.52
C GLU A 103 -4.96 6.57 -8.75
N LEU A 104 -5.15 6.78 -7.45
CA LEU A 104 -4.13 7.35 -6.59
C LEU A 104 -2.91 6.43 -6.50
N VAL A 105 -3.13 5.13 -6.31
CA VAL A 105 -2.06 4.14 -6.26
C VAL A 105 -1.29 4.12 -7.57
N MET A 106 -1.98 4.06 -8.70
CA MET A 106 -1.34 4.04 -10.01
C MET A 106 -0.52 5.29 -10.28
N SER A 107 -1.05 6.46 -9.92
CA SER A 107 -0.36 7.73 -10.09
C SER A 107 0.95 7.77 -9.29
N HIS A 108 0.92 7.34 -8.03
CA HIS A 108 2.11 7.34 -7.19
C HIS A 108 3.12 6.28 -7.62
N LEU A 109 2.65 5.10 -8.03
CA LEU A 109 3.55 4.05 -8.50
C LEU A 109 4.23 4.42 -9.80
N THR A 110 3.53 5.10 -10.70
CA THR A 110 4.12 5.60 -11.94
C THR A 110 5.27 6.57 -11.63
N GLY A 111 5.06 7.46 -10.66
CA GLY A 111 6.11 8.37 -10.23
C GLY A 111 7.31 7.66 -9.63
N LEU A 112 7.08 6.65 -8.80
CA LEU A 112 8.14 5.84 -8.21
C LEU A 112 8.94 5.09 -9.28
N MET A 113 8.24 4.50 -10.25
CA MET A 113 8.89 3.77 -11.34
C MET A 113 9.75 4.70 -12.20
N ARG A 114 9.29 5.90 -12.48
CA ARG A 114 10.06 6.90 -13.21
C ARG A 114 11.34 7.27 -12.48
N ASN A 115 11.26 7.46 -11.17
CA ASN A 115 12.42 7.79 -10.37
C ASN A 115 13.46 6.66 -10.36
N LEU A 116 13.01 5.42 -10.24
CA LEU A 116 13.89 4.26 -10.31
C LEU A 116 14.56 4.15 -11.69
N TYR A 117 13.79 4.37 -12.74
CA TYR A 117 14.29 4.31 -14.11
C TYR A 117 15.30 5.40 -14.36
N ALA A 118 15.03 6.61 -13.92
CA ALA A 118 15.94 7.74 -14.08
C ALA A 118 17.25 7.53 -13.29
N ALA A 119 17.17 6.93 -12.09
CA ALA A 119 18.34 6.67 -11.27
C ALA A 119 19.27 5.61 -11.87
N ASN A 120 18.79 4.77 -12.76
CA ASN A 120 19.57 3.70 -13.40
C ASN A 120 20.20 4.09 -14.74
N ARG A 121 20.07 5.33 -15.11
CA ARG A 121 20.69 5.82 -16.35
C ARG A 121 22.19 6.05 -16.20
#